data_f84e2d3947ca1a83bd6e96897e080f08
#
_entry.id   f84e2d3947ca1a83bd6e96897e080f08
#
_cell.length_a   1.000
_cell.length_b   1.000
_cell.length_c   1.000
_cell.angle_alpha   90.00
_cell.angle_beta   90.00
_cell.angle_gamma   90.00
#
_symmetry.space_group_name_H-M   'P 1'
#
loop_
_entity.id
_entity.type
_entity.pdbx_description
1 polymer ?
#
loop_
_entity_poly.entity_id
_entity_poly.type
_entity_poly.pdbx_seq_one_letter_code
_entity_poly.pdbx_strand_id
1 'polypeptide(L)'
;MKNIYLNAGTISDVFNGLENSFSAILNSNYNEFKLNLNTNLTKGQIQGITFINGITAVQVEMTFFDDVMLSMESLGTSSIVFAYCDCDRFKHSFGSTGQHISIKKHHSALINSNRSINTVLHFYKNTTVQFSLIKVETGNIGKAVNDSLLFNLKKTFLNKQPNNCYEGLQNIKIAEKLKHFKTITEPGMVGHILKKDCIQSILEMEINDNTAALQKLSVSINRSAVKQINELKKMYNFIKPYTIGSVYQKVMHSKNKILIKSFLEEN
;
A
#
# COMPACT_ATOMS: atom_id res chain seq x y z
N MET A 1 1.00 -27.83 2.17
CA MET A 1 1.14 -26.37 2.38
C MET A 1 2.41 -26.11 3.16
N LYS A 2 3.33 -25.30 2.65
CA LYS A 2 4.60 -24.95 3.31
C LYS A 2 4.52 -23.54 3.87
N ASN A 3 4.89 -23.38 5.15
CA ASN A 3 4.97 -22.08 5.79
C ASN A 3 6.43 -21.63 5.75
N ILE A 4 6.68 -20.46 5.21
CA ILE A 4 7.97 -19.80 5.18
C ILE A 4 7.86 -18.56 6.06
N TYR A 5 8.75 -18.46 7.03
CA TYR A 5 8.80 -17.32 7.95
C TYR A 5 10.07 -16.51 7.67
N LEU A 6 9.88 -15.24 7.41
CA LEU A 6 10.95 -14.27 7.20
C LEU A 6 11.02 -13.32 8.39
N ASN A 7 12.18 -13.30 9.04
CA ASN A 7 12.44 -12.37 10.11
C ASN A 7 12.40 -10.93 9.57
N ALA A 8 11.97 -10.05 10.43
CA ALA A 8 12.10 -8.62 10.20
C ALA A 8 13.58 -8.23 10.17
N GLY A 9 13.95 -7.37 9.24
CA GLY A 9 15.34 -6.94 9.09
C GLY A 9 15.54 -6.03 7.89
N THR A 10 16.80 -5.89 7.52
CA THR A 10 17.19 -5.25 6.27
C THR A 10 16.72 -6.12 5.08
N ILE A 11 16.75 -5.56 3.87
CA ILE A 11 16.47 -6.37 2.68
C ILE A 11 17.45 -7.55 2.56
N SER A 12 18.69 -7.38 2.99
CA SER A 12 19.69 -8.45 3.04
C SER A 12 19.22 -9.60 3.91
N ASP A 13 18.69 -9.30 5.11
CA ASP A 13 18.17 -10.34 6.02
C ASP A 13 16.98 -11.09 5.41
N VAL A 14 16.10 -10.37 4.72
CA VAL A 14 14.96 -10.97 4.00
C VAL A 14 15.45 -11.91 2.89
N PHE A 15 16.43 -11.47 2.08
CA PHE A 15 16.96 -12.28 0.99
C PHE A 15 17.76 -13.50 1.50
N ASN A 16 18.52 -13.37 2.58
CA ASN A 16 19.19 -14.49 3.25
C ASN A 16 18.16 -15.48 3.81
N GLY A 17 17.06 -14.99 4.38
CA GLY A 17 15.96 -15.84 4.83
C GLY A 17 15.28 -16.61 3.69
N LEU A 18 15.09 -15.96 2.54
CA LEU A 18 14.56 -16.58 1.33
C LEU A 18 15.53 -17.62 0.75
N GLU A 19 16.84 -17.31 0.67
CA GLU A 19 17.89 -18.23 0.23
C GLU A 19 17.85 -19.52 1.04
N ASN A 20 17.86 -19.40 2.37
CA ASN A 20 17.81 -20.54 3.28
C ASN A 20 16.49 -21.32 3.15
N SER A 21 15.35 -20.65 3.06
CA SER A 21 14.03 -21.27 3.01
C SER A 21 13.75 -22.03 1.72
N PHE A 22 14.31 -21.56 0.62
CA PHE A 22 14.16 -22.16 -0.71
C PHE A 22 15.38 -22.98 -1.15
N SER A 23 16.47 -23.02 -0.37
CA SER A 23 17.74 -23.68 -0.74
C SER A 23 18.23 -23.18 -2.11
N ALA A 24 18.23 -21.88 -2.30
CA ALA A 24 18.59 -21.21 -3.54
C ALA A 24 19.98 -20.55 -3.42
N ILE A 25 20.46 -19.92 -4.48
CA ILE A 25 21.73 -19.17 -4.49
C ILE A 25 21.43 -17.70 -4.62
N LEU A 26 21.85 -16.94 -3.61
CA LEU A 26 21.74 -15.49 -3.59
C LEU A 26 22.94 -14.86 -4.30
N ASN A 27 22.65 -14.01 -5.29
CA ASN A 27 23.64 -13.11 -5.89
C ASN A 27 23.36 -11.69 -5.40
N SER A 28 24.33 -11.07 -4.74
CA SER A 28 24.22 -9.69 -4.29
C SER A 28 25.36 -8.85 -4.85
N ASN A 29 25.03 -7.66 -5.34
CA ASN A 29 26.00 -6.69 -5.82
C ASN A 29 25.55 -5.29 -5.42
N TYR A 30 26.37 -4.57 -4.65
CA TYR A 30 26.00 -3.30 -4.01
C TYR A 30 24.70 -3.45 -3.19
N ASN A 31 23.65 -2.74 -3.61
CA ASN A 31 22.33 -2.76 -2.99
C ASN A 31 21.29 -3.55 -3.81
N GLU A 32 21.74 -4.36 -4.76
CA GLU A 32 20.91 -5.22 -5.58
C GLU A 32 21.06 -6.68 -5.15
N PHE A 33 19.92 -7.36 -5.10
CA PHE A 33 19.81 -8.75 -4.68
C PHE A 33 19.06 -9.54 -5.75
N LYS A 34 19.56 -10.70 -6.11
CA LYS A 34 18.92 -11.60 -7.08
C LYS A 34 18.97 -13.02 -6.58
N LEU A 35 17.81 -13.63 -6.46
CA LEU A 35 17.64 -15.01 -6.07
C LEU A 35 17.01 -15.77 -7.23
N ASN A 36 17.73 -16.76 -7.77
CA ASN A 36 17.21 -17.65 -8.79
C ASN A 36 16.77 -18.96 -8.12
N LEU A 37 15.56 -19.37 -8.40
CA LEU A 37 14.90 -20.51 -7.77
C LEU A 37 14.64 -21.60 -8.80
N ASN A 38 15.08 -22.82 -8.50
CA ASN A 38 14.79 -24.01 -9.29
C ASN A 38 14.82 -25.21 -8.35
N THR A 39 13.78 -25.34 -7.54
CA THR A 39 13.66 -26.34 -6.49
C THR A 39 12.38 -27.17 -6.69
N ASN A 40 12.21 -28.23 -5.91
CA ASN A 40 10.97 -29.02 -5.93
C ASN A 40 9.74 -28.23 -5.45
N LEU A 41 9.94 -27.12 -4.74
CA LEU A 41 8.87 -26.26 -4.21
C LEU A 41 8.48 -25.15 -5.17
N THR A 42 9.47 -24.58 -5.88
CA THR A 42 9.25 -23.37 -6.69
C THR A 42 10.30 -23.21 -7.77
N LYS A 43 9.91 -22.54 -8.86
CA LYS A 43 10.78 -22.11 -9.95
C LYS A 43 10.53 -20.64 -10.25
N GLY A 44 11.59 -19.89 -10.52
CA GLY A 44 11.48 -18.48 -10.89
C GLY A 44 12.61 -17.63 -10.33
N GLN A 45 12.31 -16.35 -10.09
CA GLN A 45 13.30 -15.41 -9.58
C GLN A 45 12.68 -14.37 -8.67
N ILE A 46 13.48 -13.90 -7.71
CA ILE A 46 13.17 -12.73 -6.87
C ILE A 46 14.32 -11.74 -7.06
N GLN A 47 14.00 -10.49 -7.30
CA GLN A 47 14.97 -9.39 -7.39
C GLN A 47 14.61 -8.31 -6.40
N GLY A 48 15.63 -7.72 -5.76
CA GLY A 48 15.44 -6.62 -4.80
C GLY A 48 16.50 -5.57 -4.99
N ILE A 49 16.15 -4.33 -4.68
CA ILE A 49 17.06 -3.19 -4.67
C ILE A 49 16.71 -2.26 -3.52
N THR A 50 17.71 -1.74 -2.85
CA THR A 50 17.56 -0.72 -1.80
C THR A 50 18.21 0.58 -2.24
N PHE A 51 17.53 1.68 -1.97
CA PHE A 51 18.01 3.05 -2.21
C PHE A 51 18.37 3.74 -0.90
N ILE A 52 19.28 4.69 -0.95
CA ILE A 52 19.84 5.39 0.24
C ILE A 52 18.77 6.07 1.09
N ASN A 53 17.64 6.48 0.49
CA ASN A 53 16.55 7.16 1.18
C ASN A 53 15.55 6.21 1.89
N GLY A 54 15.91 4.94 2.09
CA GLY A 54 15.06 3.96 2.79
C GLY A 54 13.91 3.41 1.94
N ILE A 55 13.97 3.59 0.62
CA ILE A 55 13.05 2.97 -0.33
C ILE A 55 13.65 1.63 -0.76
N THR A 56 12.85 0.58 -0.73
CA THR A 56 13.21 -0.76 -1.20
C THR A 56 12.18 -1.25 -2.20
N ALA A 57 12.64 -1.76 -3.33
CA ALA A 57 11.77 -2.39 -4.33
C ALA A 57 12.12 -3.87 -4.47
N VAL A 58 11.11 -4.73 -4.48
CA VAL A 58 11.24 -6.17 -4.69
C VAL A 58 10.31 -6.59 -5.81
N GLN A 59 10.83 -7.34 -6.77
CA GLN A 59 10.06 -7.98 -7.84
C GLN A 59 10.11 -9.48 -7.70
N VAL A 60 8.97 -10.10 -7.81
CA VAL A 60 8.79 -11.55 -7.68
C VAL A 60 8.15 -12.10 -8.94
N GLU A 61 8.76 -13.13 -9.50
CA GLU A 61 8.24 -13.91 -10.61
C GLU A 61 8.51 -15.38 -10.31
N MET A 62 7.50 -16.10 -9.84
CA MET A 62 7.64 -17.45 -9.31
C MET A 62 6.46 -18.32 -9.68
N THR A 63 6.74 -19.60 -9.91
CA THR A 63 5.72 -20.67 -9.98
C THR A 63 5.90 -21.58 -8.76
N PHE A 64 4.84 -21.72 -7.98
CA PHE A 64 4.83 -22.61 -6.83
C PHE A 64 4.26 -23.98 -7.21
N PHE A 65 4.93 -25.06 -6.77
CA PHE A 65 4.49 -26.44 -6.99
C PHE A 65 3.75 -27.03 -5.80
N ASP A 66 3.68 -26.28 -4.69
CA ASP A 66 2.86 -26.58 -3.51
C ASP A 66 2.22 -25.27 -3.00
N ASP A 67 1.23 -25.38 -2.13
CA ASP A 67 0.68 -24.22 -1.42
C ASP A 67 1.72 -23.64 -0.47
N VAL A 68 1.97 -22.34 -0.56
CA VAL A 68 2.96 -21.62 0.25
C VAL A 68 2.32 -20.43 0.95
N MET A 69 2.58 -20.33 2.25
CA MET A 69 2.36 -19.12 3.04
C MET A 69 3.72 -18.47 3.33
N LEU A 70 3.90 -17.25 2.88
CA LEU A 70 5.06 -16.43 3.16
C LEU A 70 4.70 -15.40 4.22
N SER A 71 5.11 -15.65 5.45
CA SER A 71 4.89 -14.77 6.59
C SER A 71 6.10 -13.88 6.81
N MET A 72 5.91 -12.58 6.73
CA MET A 72 6.95 -11.58 6.99
C MET A 72 6.68 -10.92 8.33
N GLU A 73 7.65 -11.00 9.22
CA GLU A 73 7.58 -10.33 10.51
C GLU A 73 7.46 -8.82 10.34
N SER A 74 6.60 -8.20 11.14
CA SER A 74 6.49 -6.76 11.16
C SER A 74 7.59 -6.16 12.02
N LEU A 75 8.52 -5.43 11.38
CA LEU A 75 9.45 -4.57 12.12
C LEU A 75 8.67 -3.49 12.86
N GLY A 76 9.06 -3.26 14.09
CA GLY A 76 8.55 -2.16 14.91
C GLY A 76 8.75 -0.74 14.34
N THR A 77 9.21 -0.60 13.10
CA THR A 77 9.32 0.68 12.37
C THR A 77 8.09 0.85 11.49
N SER A 78 7.47 2.02 11.56
CA SER A 78 6.39 2.34 10.63
C SER A 78 6.94 2.35 9.21
N SER A 79 6.36 1.52 8.35
CA SER A 79 6.68 1.48 6.93
C SER A 79 5.40 1.49 6.10
N ILE A 80 5.48 2.09 4.93
CA ILE A 80 4.44 2.06 3.92
C ILE A 80 4.86 1.02 2.89
N VAL A 81 4.01 0.05 2.59
CA VAL A 81 4.26 -0.96 1.57
C VAL A 81 3.20 -0.86 0.49
N PHE A 82 3.63 -0.61 -0.73
CA PHE A 82 2.80 -0.71 -1.92
C PHE A 82 3.03 -2.08 -2.56
N ALA A 83 1.96 -2.81 -2.81
CA ALA A 83 1.98 -4.09 -3.50
C ALA A 83 1.27 -3.96 -4.84
N TYR A 84 1.91 -4.41 -5.91
CA TYR A 84 1.39 -4.34 -7.29
C TYR A 84 1.31 -5.73 -7.86
N CYS A 85 0.14 -6.11 -8.37
CA CYS A 85 -0.09 -7.40 -8.97
C CYS A 85 0.02 -7.34 -10.50
N ASP A 86 0.90 -8.14 -11.11
CA ASP A 86 1.03 -8.28 -12.57
C ASP A 86 0.56 -9.66 -13.08
N CYS A 87 0.18 -10.57 -12.19
CA CYS A 87 -0.53 -11.82 -12.50
C CYS A 87 -2.05 -11.64 -12.38
N ASP A 88 -2.81 -12.73 -12.43
CA ASP A 88 -4.27 -12.65 -12.24
C ASP A 88 -4.62 -12.06 -10.87
N ARG A 89 -4.09 -12.66 -9.79
CA ARG A 89 -4.23 -12.16 -8.41
C ARG A 89 -3.27 -12.89 -7.47
N PHE A 90 -3.03 -12.28 -6.32
CA PHE A 90 -2.48 -12.96 -5.14
C PHE A 90 -3.26 -12.53 -3.89
N LYS A 91 -3.12 -13.27 -2.81
CA LYS A 91 -3.84 -12.99 -1.56
C LYS A 91 -2.90 -12.54 -0.46
N HIS A 92 -3.38 -11.60 0.32
CA HIS A 92 -2.73 -11.05 1.51
C HIS A 92 -3.64 -11.22 2.72
N SER A 93 -3.05 -11.44 3.90
CA SER A 93 -3.73 -11.32 5.20
C SER A 93 -2.79 -10.73 6.25
N PHE A 94 -3.37 -10.22 7.34
CA PHE A 94 -2.64 -9.92 8.56
C PHE A 94 -2.76 -11.12 9.50
N GLY A 95 -1.62 -11.76 9.78
CA GLY A 95 -1.58 -13.05 10.48
C GLY A 95 -2.07 -14.22 9.64
N SER A 96 -1.80 -15.44 10.10
CA SER A 96 -2.12 -16.69 9.38
C SER A 96 -3.63 -16.97 9.30
N THR A 97 -4.42 -16.45 10.23
CA THR A 97 -5.89 -16.63 10.34
C THR A 97 -6.67 -15.37 9.97
N GLY A 98 -5.98 -14.32 9.51
CA GLY A 98 -6.60 -13.04 9.15
C GLY A 98 -7.48 -13.14 7.90
N GLN A 99 -8.35 -12.14 7.73
CA GLN A 99 -9.17 -12.05 6.52
C GLN A 99 -8.29 -11.92 5.28
N HIS A 100 -8.55 -12.74 4.28
CA HIS A 100 -7.85 -12.71 3.01
C HIS A 100 -8.35 -11.58 2.13
N ILE A 101 -7.43 -10.71 1.71
CA ILE A 101 -7.67 -9.64 0.75
C ILE A 101 -7.01 -10.05 -0.57
N SER A 102 -7.77 -10.02 -1.67
CA SER A 102 -7.28 -10.38 -2.99
C SER A 102 -6.83 -9.13 -3.73
N ILE A 103 -5.57 -9.09 -4.12
CA ILE A 103 -4.99 -8.01 -4.94
C ILE A 103 -5.04 -8.48 -6.39
N LYS A 104 -5.79 -7.77 -7.23
CA LYS A 104 -6.08 -8.12 -8.62
C LYS A 104 -5.04 -7.57 -9.57
N LYS A 105 -5.03 -8.10 -10.78
CA LYS A 105 -4.13 -7.68 -11.85
C LYS A 105 -4.18 -6.18 -12.12
N HIS A 106 -3.01 -5.56 -12.21
CA HIS A 106 -2.79 -4.12 -12.43
C HIS A 106 -3.40 -3.22 -11.34
N HIS A 107 -3.80 -3.80 -10.20
CA HIS A 107 -4.18 -3.01 -9.03
C HIS A 107 -2.98 -2.84 -8.11
N SER A 108 -2.93 -1.70 -7.45
CA SER A 108 -2.07 -1.50 -6.29
C SER A 108 -2.81 -1.85 -5.01
N ALA A 109 -2.08 -2.17 -3.98
CA ALA A 109 -2.60 -2.23 -2.62
C ALA A 109 -1.62 -1.54 -1.68
N LEU A 110 -2.16 -0.71 -0.81
CA LEU A 110 -1.41 -0.12 0.30
C LEU A 110 -1.54 -1.04 1.51
N ILE A 111 -0.45 -1.63 1.93
CA ILE A 111 -0.37 -2.47 3.13
C ILE A 111 0.27 -1.64 4.23
N ASN A 112 -0.52 -1.31 5.25
CA ASN A 112 -0.06 -0.60 6.44
C ASN A 112 -0.05 -1.57 7.61
N SER A 113 1.12 -2.15 7.93
CA SER A 113 1.26 -3.09 9.04
C SER A 113 1.63 -2.38 10.33
N ASN A 114 1.03 -2.80 11.44
CA ASN A 114 1.44 -2.43 12.78
C ASN A 114 2.46 -3.44 13.33
N ARG A 115 3.18 -3.06 14.37
CA ARG A 115 4.27 -3.79 15.04
C ARG A 115 3.95 -5.19 15.54
N SER A 116 2.68 -5.57 15.63
CA SER A 116 2.26 -6.77 16.34
C SER A 116 1.72 -7.91 15.46
N ILE A 117 1.50 -7.68 14.17
CA ILE A 117 0.89 -8.69 13.31
C ILE A 117 1.67 -8.84 12.01
N ASN A 118 2.04 -10.08 11.69
CA ASN A 118 2.78 -10.40 10.48
C ASN A 118 1.95 -10.13 9.21
N THR A 119 2.62 -9.67 8.18
CA THR A 119 2.09 -9.64 6.81
C THR A 119 2.25 -11.02 6.19
N VAL A 120 1.18 -11.61 5.68
CA VAL A 120 1.18 -12.96 5.10
C VAL A 120 0.72 -12.91 3.66
N LEU A 121 1.53 -13.44 2.75
CA LEU A 121 1.19 -13.66 1.35
C LEU A 121 0.86 -15.13 1.14
N HIS A 122 -0.24 -15.40 0.42
CA HIS A 122 -0.73 -16.75 0.17
C HIS A 122 -0.61 -17.09 -1.31
N PHE A 123 0.09 -18.16 -1.61
CA PHE A 123 0.31 -18.67 -2.95
C PHE A 123 -0.22 -20.09 -3.06
N TYR A 124 -0.95 -20.35 -4.12
CA TYR A 124 -1.53 -21.65 -4.39
C TYR A 124 -0.62 -22.48 -5.29
N LYS A 125 -0.69 -23.77 -5.10
CA LYS A 125 0.05 -24.72 -5.90
C LYS A 125 -0.31 -24.58 -7.39
N ASN A 126 0.70 -24.83 -8.27
CA ASN A 126 0.59 -24.74 -9.72
C ASN A 126 0.14 -23.35 -10.24
N THR A 127 0.44 -22.30 -9.46
CA THR A 127 0.19 -20.92 -9.90
C THR A 127 1.49 -20.18 -10.12
N THR A 128 1.53 -19.42 -11.22
CA THR A 128 2.61 -18.46 -11.45
C THR A 128 2.17 -17.10 -10.92
N VAL A 129 2.99 -16.53 -10.05
CA VAL A 129 2.74 -15.21 -9.48
C VAL A 129 3.79 -14.22 -9.98
N GLN A 130 3.30 -13.03 -10.31
CA GLN A 130 4.13 -11.89 -10.68
C GLN A 130 3.62 -10.69 -9.91
N PHE A 131 4.45 -10.13 -9.06
CA PHE A 131 4.11 -8.95 -8.28
C PHE A 131 5.35 -8.15 -7.92
N SER A 132 5.13 -6.89 -7.56
CA SER A 132 6.17 -6.00 -7.06
C SER A 132 5.77 -5.44 -5.70
N LEU A 133 6.72 -5.28 -4.81
CA LEU A 133 6.55 -4.61 -3.52
C LEU A 133 7.48 -3.39 -3.50
N ILE A 134 6.96 -2.23 -3.12
CA ILE A 134 7.76 -1.04 -2.85
C ILE A 134 7.53 -0.67 -1.39
N LYS A 135 8.57 -0.82 -0.57
CA LYS A 135 8.59 -0.47 0.85
C LYS A 135 9.25 0.89 1.02
N VAL A 136 8.63 1.76 1.78
CA VAL A 136 9.17 3.07 2.17
C VAL A 136 9.28 3.11 3.70
N GLU A 137 10.48 3.25 4.22
CA GLU A 137 10.73 3.38 5.65
C GLU A 137 10.47 4.82 6.11
N THR A 138 9.51 4.97 7.02
CA THR A 138 9.07 6.30 7.46
C THR A 138 9.80 6.81 8.71
N GLY A 139 10.49 5.94 9.43
CA GLY A 139 11.26 6.30 10.64
C GLY A 139 12.46 7.24 10.39
N ASN A 140 13.00 7.24 9.19
CA ASN A 140 14.14 8.07 8.79
C ASN A 140 13.76 9.42 8.16
N ILE A 141 12.48 9.68 7.95
CA ILE A 141 11.99 10.89 7.25
C ILE A 141 12.32 12.20 8.01
N GLY A 142 12.54 12.13 9.32
CA GLY A 142 12.93 13.30 10.11
C GLY A 142 14.39 13.76 9.92
N LYS A 143 15.23 12.91 9.31
CA LYS A 143 16.66 13.20 9.08
C LYS A 143 16.96 13.71 7.67
N ALA A 144 16.10 13.43 6.69
CA ALA A 144 16.23 13.91 5.32
C ALA A 144 15.33 15.14 5.11
N VAL A 145 15.74 16.28 5.63
CA VAL A 145 14.98 17.56 5.64
C VAL A 145 14.59 18.07 4.24
N ASN A 146 15.12 17.50 3.16
CA ASN A 146 14.92 17.98 1.79
C ASN A 146 14.27 16.97 0.82
N ASP A 147 13.77 15.81 1.30
CA ASP A 147 13.09 14.86 0.40
C ASP A 147 11.58 15.12 0.40
N SER A 148 11.13 15.94 -0.54
CA SER A 148 9.71 16.30 -0.72
C SER A 148 8.84 15.08 -1.01
N LEU A 149 9.36 14.06 -1.69
CA LEU A 149 8.64 12.82 -1.99
C LEU A 149 8.31 12.06 -0.71
N LEU A 150 9.30 11.82 0.15
CA LEU A 150 9.11 11.11 1.42
C LEU A 150 8.14 11.87 2.35
N PHE A 151 8.24 13.19 2.40
CA PHE A 151 7.32 14.03 3.17
C PHE A 151 5.87 13.86 2.67
N ASN A 152 5.66 13.93 1.35
CA ASN A 152 4.33 13.77 0.76
C ASN A 152 3.78 12.35 0.94
N LEU A 153 4.61 11.31 0.83
CA LEU A 153 4.21 9.94 1.14
C LEU A 153 3.74 9.80 2.58
N LYS A 154 4.50 10.36 3.53
CA LYS A 154 4.12 10.36 4.94
C LYS A 154 2.79 11.05 5.17
N LYS A 155 2.63 12.26 4.64
CA LYS A 155 1.40 13.04 4.77
C LYS A 155 0.19 12.32 4.18
N THR A 156 0.36 11.66 3.03
CA THR A 156 -0.75 11.05 2.29
C THR A 156 -1.16 9.68 2.88
N PHE A 157 -0.21 8.90 3.40
CA PHE A 157 -0.46 7.49 3.68
C PHE A 157 -0.32 7.07 5.15
N LEU A 158 0.42 7.81 6.01
CA LEU A 158 0.61 7.41 7.41
C LEU A 158 -0.60 7.62 8.32
N ASN A 159 -1.50 8.52 7.97
CA ASN A 159 -2.71 8.78 8.76
C ASN A 159 -3.81 7.73 8.55
N LYS A 160 -3.54 6.69 7.74
CA LYS A 160 -4.48 5.58 7.53
C LYS A 160 -4.37 4.57 8.69
N GLN A 161 -5.47 3.93 9.02
CA GLN A 161 -5.53 2.98 10.14
C GLN A 161 -4.48 1.87 9.99
N PRO A 162 -3.76 1.50 11.07
CA PRO A 162 -2.81 0.40 11.06
C PRO A 162 -3.53 -0.95 10.85
N ASN A 163 -2.77 -1.95 10.38
CA ASN A 163 -3.26 -3.30 10.06
C ASN A 163 -4.41 -3.29 9.04
N ASN A 164 -4.32 -2.42 8.07
CA ASN A 164 -5.28 -2.35 6.99
C ASN A 164 -4.58 -2.47 5.63
N CYS A 165 -5.26 -3.14 4.71
CA CYS A 165 -4.86 -3.25 3.32
C CYS A 165 -5.91 -2.54 2.49
N TYR A 166 -5.52 -1.45 1.86
CA TYR A 166 -6.39 -0.67 0.99
C TYR A 166 -6.12 -1.05 -0.45
N GLU A 167 -7.11 -1.65 -1.11
CA GLU A 167 -7.03 -1.90 -2.55
C GLU A 167 -7.10 -0.55 -3.29
N GLY A 168 -6.07 -0.26 -4.08
CA GLY A 168 -6.01 0.92 -4.93
C GLY A 168 -6.76 0.71 -6.24
N LEU A 169 -6.81 1.76 -7.05
CA LEU A 169 -7.39 1.70 -8.39
C LEU A 169 -6.45 0.96 -9.35
N GLN A 170 -7.03 0.40 -10.40
CA GLN A 170 -6.25 -0.11 -11.53
C GLN A 170 -5.48 1.04 -12.17
N ASN A 171 -4.15 0.91 -12.27
CA ASN A 171 -3.29 1.90 -12.89
C ASN A 171 -2.32 1.25 -13.90
N ILE A 172 -2.68 1.34 -15.18
CA ILE A 172 -1.90 0.77 -16.27
C ILE A 172 -0.54 1.46 -16.40
N LYS A 173 -0.46 2.76 -16.15
CA LYS A 173 0.81 3.53 -16.23
C LYS A 173 1.83 3.04 -15.20
N ILE A 174 1.38 2.73 -13.98
CA ILE A 174 2.25 2.12 -12.96
C ILE A 174 2.70 0.73 -13.41
N ALA A 175 1.79 -0.09 -13.95
CA ALA A 175 2.14 -1.42 -14.46
C ALA A 175 3.18 -1.35 -15.59
N GLU A 176 3.07 -0.39 -16.51
CA GLU A 176 4.06 -0.14 -17.57
C GLU A 176 5.41 0.30 -17.00
N LYS A 177 5.41 1.18 -15.99
CA LYS A 177 6.64 1.60 -15.31
C LYS A 177 7.32 0.44 -14.58
N LEU A 178 6.56 -0.44 -13.93
CA LEU A 178 7.12 -1.65 -13.29
C LEU A 178 7.70 -2.63 -14.31
N LYS A 179 7.10 -2.77 -15.50
CA LYS A 179 7.67 -3.53 -16.61
C LYS A 179 8.97 -2.89 -17.09
N HIS A 180 8.99 -1.57 -17.27
CA HIS A 180 10.22 -0.85 -17.64
C HIS A 180 11.30 -1.05 -16.58
N PHE A 181 10.98 -0.89 -15.29
CA PHE A 181 11.92 -1.16 -14.19
C PHE A 181 12.60 -2.54 -14.31
N LYS A 182 11.83 -3.56 -14.70
CA LYS A 182 12.32 -4.94 -14.90
C LYS A 182 13.30 -5.06 -16.08
N THR A 183 13.19 -4.20 -17.08
CA THR A 183 14.05 -4.21 -18.29
C THR A 183 15.35 -3.43 -18.10
N ILE A 184 15.53 -2.68 -17.02
CA ILE A 184 16.76 -1.95 -16.74
C ILE A 184 17.85 -2.96 -16.34
N THR A 185 18.78 -3.19 -17.26
CA THR A 185 19.88 -4.15 -17.10
C THR A 185 21.25 -3.49 -17.00
N GLU A 186 21.32 -2.18 -17.12
CA GLU A 186 22.53 -1.40 -16.98
C GLU A 186 23.19 -1.66 -15.63
N PRO A 187 24.47 -2.04 -15.60
CA PRO A 187 25.17 -2.37 -14.35
C PRO A 187 25.61 -1.11 -13.60
N GLY A 188 25.81 -1.26 -12.29
CA GLY A 188 26.43 -0.25 -11.43
C GLY A 188 25.57 1.00 -11.22
N MET A 189 26.23 2.15 -11.12
CA MET A 189 25.59 3.42 -10.73
C MET A 189 24.53 3.88 -11.74
N VAL A 190 24.73 3.66 -13.02
CA VAL A 190 23.78 4.09 -14.07
C VAL A 190 22.46 3.33 -13.92
N GLY A 191 22.52 2.00 -13.84
CA GLY A 191 21.32 1.18 -13.62
C GLY A 191 20.62 1.53 -12.29
N HIS A 192 21.39 1.79 -11.23
CA HIS A 192 20.85 2.20 -9.94
C HIS A 192 20.07 3.53 -10.03
N ILE A 193 20.60 4.54 -10.75
CA ILE A 193 19.95 5.83 -10.96
C ILE A 193 18.65 5.64 -11.77
N LEU A 194 18.69 4.90 -12.89
CA LEU A 194 17.51 4.64 -13.72
C LEU A 194 16.41 3.91 -12.95
N LYS A 195 16.78 2.90 -12.17
CA LYS A 195 15.84 2.17 -11.30
C LYS A 195 15.24 3.07 -10.22
N LYS A 196 16.06 3.94 -9.62
CA LYS A 196 15.61 4.92 -8.62
C LYS A 196 14.58 5.88 -9.21
N ASP A 197 14.87 6.48 -10.37
CA ASP A 197 13.98 7.41 -11.06
C ASP A 197 12.63 6.74 -11.39
N CYS A 198 12.68 5.50 -11.86
CA CYS A 198 11.48 4.72 -12.16
C CYS A 198 10.61 4.52 -10.90
N ILE A 199 11.19 4.14 -9.76
CA ILE A 199 10.47 3.94 -8.50
C ILE A 199 9.93 5.26 -7.94
N GLN A 200 10.70 6.35 -8.01
CA GLN A 200 10.24 7.67 -7.60
C GLN A 200 9.01 8.10 -8.42
N SER A 201 9.05 7.93 -9.73
CA SER A 201 7.92 8.22 -10.63
C SER A 201 6.66 7.41 -10.27
N ILE A 202 6.81 6.14 -9.88
CA ILE A 202 5.68 5.30 -9.42
C ILE A 202 5.09 5.85 -8.13
N LEU A 203 5.92 6.21 -7.15
CA LEU A 203 5.46 6.74 -5.88
C LEU A 203 4.78 8.11 -6.02
N GLU A 204 5.24 8.96 -6.94
CA GLU A 204 4.57 10.21 -7.28
C GLU A 204 3.17 9.98 -7.90
N MET A 205 3.02 8.97 -8.76
CA MET A 205 1.71 8.59 -9.29
C MET A 205 0.76 8.14 -8.18
N GLU A 206 1.23 7.32 -7.22
CA GLU A 206 0.43 6.90 -6.07
C GLU A 206 -0.05 8.08 -5.21
N ILE A 207 0.82 9.07 -4.95
CA ILE A 207 0.45 10.30 -4.24
C ILE A 207 -0.65 11.05 -5.00
N ASN A 208 -0.46 11.24 -6.31
CA ASN A 208 -1.39 11.99 -7.15
C ASN A 208 -2.76 11.31 -7.23
N ASP A 209 -2.79 10.00 -7.42
CA ASP A 209 -4.03 9.23 -7.51
C ASP A 209 -4.81 9.26 -6.18
N ASN A 210 -4.12 9.14 -5.04
CA ASN A 210 -4.77 9.24 -3.72
C ASN A 210 -5.29 10.65 -3.45
N THR A 211 -4.54 11.68 -3.80
CA THR A 211 -4.97 13.07 -3.63
C THR A 211 -6.20 13.39 -4.49
N ALA A 212 -6.22 12.92 -5.74
CA ALA A 212 -7.37 13.08 -6.64
C ALA A 212 -8.61 12.33 -6.13
N ALA A 213 -8.44 11.14 -5.57
CA ALA A 213 -9.53 10.36 -4.98
C ALA A 213 -10.13 11.07 -3.75
N LEU A 214 -9.29 11.61 -2.87
CA LEU A 214 -9.73 12.39 -1.71
C LEU A 214 -10.47 13.67 -2.12
N GLN A 215 -9.99 14.38 -3.14
CA GLN A 215 -10.68 15.55 -3.68
C GLN A 215 -12.06 15.21 -4.25
N LYS A 216 -12.17 14.12 -5.01
CA LYS A 216 -13.47 13.64 -5.54
C LYS A 216 -14.45 13.29 -4.42
N LEU A 217 -13.98 12.62 -3.36
CA LEU A 217 -14.78 12.29 -2.19
C LEU A 217 -15.26 13.56 -1.45
N SER A 218 -14.39 14.53 -1.22
CA SER A 218 -14.74 15.77 -0.55
C SER A 218 -15.80 16.58 -1.35
N VAL A 219 -15.66 16.63 -2.68
CA VAL A 219 -16.65 17.27 -3.56
C VAL A 219 -17.99 16.51 -3.52
N SER A 220 -18.01 15.19 -3.49
CA SER A 220 -19.24 14.41 -3.41
C SER A 220 -19.94 14.55 -2.06
N ILE A 221 -19.20 14.56 -0.96
CA ILE A 221 -19.71 14.80 0.40
C ILE A 221 -20.31 16.20 0.49
N ASN A 222 -19.61 17.23 0.00
CA ASN A 222 -20.12 18.61 -0.01
C ASN A 222 -21.41 18.74 -0.83
N ARG A 223 -21.49 18.08 -2.00
CA ARG A 223 -22.73 18.09 -2.80
C ARG A 223 -23.89 17.39 -2.09
N SER A 224 -23.64 16.27 -1.44
CA SER A 224 -24.64 15.56 -0.65
C SER A 224 -25.11 16.36 0.54
N ALA A 225 -24.19 16.99 1.29
CA ALA A 225 -24.51 17.86 2.42
C ALA A 225 -25.33 19.09 1.98
N VAL A 226 -24.94 19.73 0.89
CA VAL A 226 -25.69 20.87 0.32
C VAL A 226 -27.10 20.46 -0.11
N LYS A 227 -27.25 19.26 -0.72
CA LYS A 227 -28.56 18.73 -1.08
C LYS A 227 -29.43 18.49 0.15
N GLN A 228 -28.90 17.87 1.19
CA GLN A 228 -29.61 17.65 2.46
C GLN A 228 -30.00 18.95 3.15
N ILE A 229 -29.10 19.94 3.18
CA ILE A 229 -29.39 21.28 3.73
C ILE A 229 -30.53 21.96 2.95
N ASN A 230 -30.53 21.85 1.62
CA ASN A 230 -31.58 22.42 0.78
C ASN A 230 -32.94 21.71 0.97
N GLU A 231 -32.94 20.41 1.16
CA GLU A 231 -34.15 19.62 1.51
C GLU A 231 -34.67 20.02 2.89
N LEU A 232 -33.78 20.16 3.88
CA LEU A 232 -34.15 20.65 5.22
C LEU A 232 -34.72 22.08 5.18
N LYS A 233 -34.14 22.97 4.36
CA LYS A 233 -34.68 24.35 4.15
C LYS A 233 -36.07 24.33 3.52
N LYS A 234 -36.32 23.46 2.53
CA LYS A 234 -37.65 23.26 1.93
C LYS A 234 -38.67 22.79 2.96
N MET A 235 -38.31 21.78 3.78
CA MET A 235 -39.16 21.28 4.86
C MET A 235 -39.43 22.36 5.91
N TYR A 236 -38.40 23.14 6.28
CA TYR A 236 -38.55 24.26 7.21
C TYR A 236 -39.53 25.31 6.68
N ASN A 237 -39.43 25.73 5.42
CA ASN A 237 -40.30 26.68 4.80
C ASN A 237 -41.76 26.18 4.65
N PHE A 238 -41.91 24.84 4.51
CA PHE A 238 -43.24 24.21 4.47
C PHE A 238 -43.89 24.16 5.85
N ILE A 239 -43.11 23.95 6.92
CA ILE A 239 -43.59 23.83 8.30
C ILE A 239 -43.74 25.20 9.00
N LYS A 240 -43.01 26.20 8.53
CA LYS A 240 -43.01 27.57 9.11
C LYS A 240 -44.40 28.19 9.35
N PRO A 241 -45.42 27.95 8.51
CA PRO A 241 -46.78 28.45 8.79
C PRO A 241 -47.49 27.76 9.94
N TYR A 242 -47.00 26.59 10.38
CA TYR A 242 -47.67 25.72 11.36
C TYR A 242 -46.92 25.58 12.69
N THR A 243 -45.91 26.42 12.95
CA THR A 243 -44.98 26.13 14.05
C THR A 243 -45.35 26.84 15.36
N ILE A 244 -45.43 26.04 16.38
CA ILE A 244 -45.20 26.36 17.79
C ILE A 244 -43.69 26.55 18.00
N GLY A 245 -43.23 27.79 18.17
CA GLY A 245 -41.85 28.21 17.96
C GLY A 245 -40.74 27.72 18.91
N SER A 246 -41.01 26.95 19.97
CA SER A 246 -40.00 26.64 21.01
C SER A 246 -39.30 25.26 20.89
N VAL A 247 -39.94 24.26 20.32
CA VAL A 247 -39.41 22.93 20.20
C VAL A 247 -38.44 22.82 18.99
N TYR A 248 -38.71 23.57 17.95
CA TYR A 248 -37.93 23.53 16.72
C TYR A 248 -36.53 24.14 16.86
N GLN A 249 -36.40 25.25 17.62
CA GLN A 249 -35.08 25.83 17.87
C GLN A 249 -34.14 24.93 18.65
N LYS A 250 -34.65 24.12 19.60
CA LYS A 250 -33.85 23.16 20.36
C LYS A 250 -33.33 21.99 19.51
N VAL A 251 -34.16 21.48 18.60
CA VAL A 251 -33.78 20.35 17.73
C VAL A 251 -32.78 20.77 16.65
N MET A 252 -32.96 21.98 16.07
CA MET A 252 -32.01 22.48 15.08
C MET A 252 -30.68 22.88 15.70
N HIS A 253 -30.68 23.39 16.93
CA HIS A 253 -29.44 23.76 17.64
C HIS A 253 -28.61 22.52 18.04
N SER A 254 -29.27 21.42 18.41
CA SER A 254 -28.59 20.17 18.74
C SER A 254 -28.01 19.46 17.50
N LYS A 255 -28.76 19.43 16.38
CA LYS A 255 -28.28 18.85 15.12
C LYS A 255 -27.15 19.65 14.47
N ASN A 256 -27.21 20.98 14.50
CA ASN A 256 -26.12 21.82 14.02
C ASN A 256 -24.86 21.69 14.89
N LYS A 257 -24.99 21.51 16.21
CA LYS A 257 -23.83 21.25 17.09
C LYS A 257 -23.16 19.93 16.77
N ILE A 258 -23.92 18.89 16.43
CA ILE A 258 -23.37 17.57 16.05
C ILE A 258 -22.67 17.64 14.70
N LEU A 259 -23.26 18.33 13.72
CA LEU A 259 -22.67 18.53 12.38
C LEU A 259 -21.40 19.40 12.42
N ILE A 260 -21.39 20.47 13.20
CA ILE A 260 -20.21 21.34 13.35
C ILE A 260 -19.11 20.61 14.15
N LYS A 261 -19.48 19.79 15.14
CA LYS A 261 -18.50 19.04 15.91
C LYS A 261 -17.83 17.95 15.08
N SER A 262 -18.57 17.20 14.25
CA SER A 262 -17.99 16.26 13.31
C SER A 262 -17.10 16.93 12.26
N PHE A 263 -17.41 18.15 11.83
CA PHE A 263 -16.61 18.90 10.87
C PHE A 263 -15.31 19.47 11.47
N LEU A 264 -15.28 19.76 12.78
CA LEU A 264 -14.11 20.28 13.49
C LEU A 264 -13.21 19.18 14.05
N GLU A 265 -13.71 17.94 14.21
CA GLU A 265 -12.93 16.78 14.63
C GLU A 265 -12.23 16.05 13.45
N GLU A 266 -12.59 16.38 12.19
CA GLU A 266 -11.98 15.81 10.97
C GLU A 266 -10.95 16.72 10.27
N ASN A 267 -10.70 17.93 10.78
CA ASN A 267 -9.64 18.84 10.35
C ASN A 267 -8.65 19.10 11.49
#